data_626800f4ebdd5f6795c0a3b034b7b272
#
_entry.id   626800f4ebdd5f6795c0a3b034b7b272
#
_cell.length_a   1.000
_cell.length_b   1.000
_cell.length_c   1.000
_cell.angle_alpha   90.00
_cell.angle_beta   90.00
_cell.angle_gamma   90.00
#
_symmetry.space_group_name_H-M   'P 1'
#
loop_
_entity.id
_entity.type
_entity.pdbx_description
1 polymer ?
#
loop_
_entity_poly.entity_id
_entity_poly.type
_entity_poly.pdbx_seq_one_letter_code
_entity_poly.pdbx_strand_id
1 'polypeptide(L)'
;IFTLDTGRHFPETLDTLFDTEGKYGLRIRVMYPDAAEVEDLVANDGIYGFRYSVDARKACCEVRKVRPLNRALNGAAAWVTGLRREQSQGRAHVHFATYDPAQKLIKLNPIADWSLATLEDYVATNKIPVNALHAKGFPSIGCQPCTRAVAPGEDFRAGRWWWEQGDAKECGLHSRPTAITA
;
A
#
# COMPACT_ATOMS: atom_id res chain seq x y z
N ILE A 1 5.48 4.52 13.99
CA ILE A 1 4.57 3.83 13.04
C ILE A 1 3.59 4.85 12.49
N PHE A 2 3.26 4.77 11.21
CA PHE A 2 2.25 5.60 10.57
C PHE A 2 1.46 4.80 9.54
N THR A 3 0.29 5.31 9.20
CA THR A 3 -0.55 4.86 8.08
C THR A 3 -0.97 6.03 7.21
N LEU A 4 -1.32 5.75 5.96
CA LEU A 4 -1.83 6.73 5.01
C LEU A 4 -3.33 6.53 4.86
N ASP A 5 -4.14 7.41 5.44
CA ASP A 5 -5.57 7.38 5.19
C ASP A 5 -5.91 8.22 3.97
N THR A 6 -6.32 7.54 2.91
CA THR A 6 -6.66 8.16 1.62
C THR A 6 -8.03 8.84 1.60
N GLY A 7 -8.81 8.73 2.68
CA GLY A 7 -10.23 9.08 2.74
C GLY A 7 -11.13 8.10 1.96
N ARG A 8 -10.59 6.93 1.57
CA ARG A 8 -11.29 5.92 0.78
C ARG A 8 -10.95 4.48 1.22
N HIS A 9 -10.67 4.29 2.51
CA HIS A 9 -10.45 2.94 3.04
C HIS A 9 -11.75 2.16 3.19
N PHE A 10 -11.62 0.84 3.21
CA PHE A 10 -12.67 -0.01 3.75
C PHE A 10 -12.78 0.18 5.26
N PRO A 11 -13.99 0.06 5.85
CA PRO A 11 -14.14 0.04 7.31
C PRO A 11 -13.24 -1.00 7.98
N GLU A 12 -13.13 -2.21 7.42
CA GLU A 12 -12.29 -3.29 7.95
C GLU A 12 -10.80 -2.92 8.01
N THR A 13 -10.34 -1.97 7.20
CA THR A 13 -8.97 -1.44 7.30
C THR A 13 -8.81 -0.55 8.54
N LEU A 14 -9.82 0.26 8.86
CA LEU A 14 -9.82 1.10 10.05
C LEU A 14 -9.95 0.25 11.33
N ASP A 15 -10.79 -0.79 11.29
CA ASP A 15 -10.92 -1.76 12.39
C ASP A 15 -9.58 -2.46 12.67
N THR A 16 -8.86 -2.86 11.61
CA THR A 16 -7.53 -3.48 11.74
C THR A 16 -6.51 -2.53 12.40
N LEU A 17 -6.57 -1.23 12.10
CA LEU A 17 -5.72 -0.23 12.76
C LEU A 17 -6.08 -0.12 14.25
N PHE A 18 -7.35 -0.04 14.57
CA PHE A 18 -7.84 0.01 15.95
C PHE A 18 -7.39 -1.22 16.76
N ASP A 19 -7.58 -2.42 16.22
CA ASP A 19 -7.16 -3.68 16.84
C ASP A 19 -5.65 -3.73 17.04
N THR A 20 -4.88 -3.21 16.07
CA THR A 20 -3.41 -3.13 16.17
C THR A 20 -2.98 -2.19 17.29
N GLU A 21 -3.60 -1.01 17.40
CA GLU A 21 -3.32 -0.08 18.50
C GLU A 21 -3.62 -0.71 19.85
N GLY A 22 -4.78 -1.38 19.97
CA GLY A 22 -5.19 -2.07 21.19
C GLY A 22 -4.24 -3.20 21.60
N LYS A 23 -3.85 -4.05 20.62
CA LYS A 23 -2.94 -5.18 20.87
C LYS A 23 -1.56 -4.74 21.35
N TYR A 24 -0.99 -3.71 20.74
CA TYR A 24 0.40 -3.31 21.00
C TYR A 24 0.52 -2.13 21.97
N GLY A 25 -0.58 -1.57 22.45
CA GLY A 25 -0.57 -0.44 23.38
C GLY A 25 0.07 0.81 22.79
N LEU A 26 -0.09 1.06 21.49
CA LEU A 26 0.54 2.17 20.79
C LEU A 26 -0.50 3.04 20.06
N ARG A 27 -0.07 4.19 19.56
CA ARG A 27 -0.85 5.01 18.62
C ARG A 27 -0.18 5.03 17.26
N ILE A 28 -0.98 4.81 16.21
CA ILE A 28 -0.54 4.87 14.81
C ILE A 28 -0.79 6.29 14.31
N ARG A 29 0.25 6.98 13.88
CA ARG A 29 0.11 8.30 13.27
C ARG A 29 -0.61 8.17 11.93
N VAL A 30 -1.77 8.80 11.80
CA VAL A 30 -2.55 8.79 10.55
C VAL A 30 -2.17 10.01 9.71
N MET A 31 -1.79 9.78 8.47
CA MET A 31 -1.44 10.81 7.50
C MET A 31 -2.55 10.94 6.46
N TYR A 32 -3.21 12.08 6.43
CA TYR A 32 -4.28 12.39 5.48
C TYR A 32 -3.74 13.17 4.28
N PRO A 33 -4.38 13.09 3.10
CA PRO A 33 -4.13 14.02 2.01
C PRO A 33 -4.52 15.45 2.43
N ASP A 34 -3.94 16.43 1.76
CA ASP A 34 -4.35 17.82 1.93
C ASP A 34 -5.78 18.01 1.39
N ALA A 35 -6.62 18.71 2.16
CA ALA A 35 -8.03 18.86 1.81
C ALA A 35 -8.24 19.66 0.51
N ALA A 36 -7.51 20.76 0.34
CA ALA A 36 -7.62 21.61 -0.85
C ALA A 36 -7.17 20.85 -2.11
N GLU A 37 -6.06 20.08 -2.02
CA GLU A 37 -5.59 19.23 -3.13
C GLU A 37 -6.63 18.15 -3.53
N VAL A 38 -7.35 17.62 -2.55
CA VAL A 38 -8.42 16.63 -2.82
C VAL A 38 -9.63 17.29 -3.43
N GLU A 39 -10.01 18.48 -2.96
CA GLU A 39 -11.12 19.27 -3.52
C GLU A 39 -10.83 19.64 -4.98
N ASP A 40 -9.64 20.14 -5.28
CA ASP A 40 -9.20 20.46 -6.64
C ASP A 40 -9.21 19.22 -7.55
N LEU A 41 -8.68 18.10 -7.08
CA LEU A 41 -8.68 16.86 -7.84
C LEU A 41 -10.11 16.40 -8.18
N VAL A 42 -11.03 16.51 -7.22
CA VAL A 42 -12.43 16.10 -7.43
C VAL A 42 -13.20 17.10 -8.29
N ALA A 43 -12.93 18.40 -8.14
CA ALA A 43 -13.53 19.42 -8.97
C ALA A 43 -13.14 19.27 -10.45
N ASN A 44 -11.87 18.93 -10.72
CA ASN A 44 -11.37 18.78 -12.09
C ASN A 44 -11.76 17.45 -12.74
N ASP A 45 -11.61 16.35 -12.01
CA ASP A 45 -11.68 14.99 -12.55
C ASP A 45 -13.00 14.28 -12.18
N GLY A 46 -13.75 14.82 -11.21
CA GLY A 46 -14.91 14.16 -10.62
C GLY A 46 -14.55 13.11 -9.57
N ILE A 47 -15.57 12.64 -8.84
CA ILE A 47 -15.41 11.68 -7.72
C ILE A 47 -14.74 10.37 -8.16
N TYR A 48 -15.01 9.90 -9.37
CA TYR A 48 -14.48 8.66 -9.95
C TYR A 48 -13.51 8.89 -11.10
N GLY A 49 -12.97 10.10 -11.28
CA GLY A 49 -12.04 10.48 -12.34
C GLY A 49 -10.83 9.53 -12.47
N PHE A 50 -10.35 8.97 -11.36
CA PHE A 50 -9.28 7.96 -11.35
C PHE A 50 -9.57 6.70 -12.19
N ARG A 51 -10.78 6.50 -12.70
CA ARG A 51 -11.14 5.38 -13.58
C ARG A 51 -10.99 5.69 -15.06
N TYR A 52 -10.83 6.93 -15.44
CA TYR A 52 -10.82 7.34 -16.85
C TYR A 52 -9.52 6.97 -17.58
N SER A 53 -8.39 6.97 -16.85
CA SER A 53 -7.10 6.59 -17.40
C SER A 53 -6.12 6.16 -16.31
N VAL A 54 -5.02 5.51 -16.73
CA VAL A 54 -3.90 5.19 -15.83
C VAL A 54 -3.29 6.46 -15.24
N ASP A 55 -3.19 7.54 -16.02
CA ASP A 55 -2.61 8.80 -15.55
C ASP A 55 -3.53 9.51 -14.55
N ALA A 56 -4.84 9.54 -14.78
CA ALA A 56 -5.81 10.04 -13.81
C ALA A 56 -5.76 9.24 -12.49
N ARG A 57 -5.62 7.91 -12.58
CA ARG A 57 -5.43 7.06 -11.39
C ARG A 57 -4.12 7.38 -10.67
N LYS A 58 -3.02 7.56 -11.40
CA LYS A 58 -1.72 7.95 -10.81
C LYS A 58 -1.81 9.31 -10.13
N ALA A 59 -2.46 10.31 -10.75
CA ALA A 59 -2.70 11.62 -10.16
C ALA A 59 -3.50 11.52 -8.84
N CYS A 60 -4.55 10.71 -8.82
CA CYS A 60 -5.30 10.43 -7.59
C CYS A 60 -4.41 9.77 -6.51
N CYS A 61 -3.57 8.80 -6.89
CA CYS A 61 -2.63 8.16 -5.96
C CYS A 61 -1.55 9.14 -5.48
N GLU A 62 -1.08 10.03 -6.34
CA GLU A 62 -0.13 11.07 -5.98
C GLU A 62 -0.68 11.95 -4.85
N VAL A 63 -1.84 12.56 -5.06
CA VAL A 63 -2.49 13.43 -4.08
C VAL A 63 -2.82 12.68 -2.78
N ARG A 64 -3.43 11.49 -2.90
CA ARG A 64 -3.99 10.80 -1.72
C ARG A 64 -3.00 9.91 -0.97
N LYS A 65 -1.85 9.58 -1.57
CA LYS A 65 -0.89 8.64 -0.97
C LYS A 65 0.55 9.13 -1.00
N VAL A 66 1.06 9.51 -2.18
CA VAL A 66 2.49 9.81 -2.33
C VAL A 66 2.86 11.07 -1.58
N ARG A 67 2.09 12.15 -1.73
CA ARG A 67 2.33 13.39 -0.97
C ARG A 67 2.21 13.21 0.55
N PRO A 68 1.19 12.53 1.10
CA PRO A 68 1.16 12.17 2.53
C PRO A 68 2.34 11.31 2.97
N LEU A 69 2.80 10.34 2.13
CA LEU A 69 3.99 9.55 2.42
C LEU A 69 5.23 10.43 2.53
N ASN A 70 5.42 11.34 1.58
CA ASN A 70 6.57 12.26 1.58
C ASN A 70 6.60 13.09 2.88
N ARG A 71 5.44 13.58 3.33
CA ARG A 71 5.33 14.28 4.61
C ARG A 71 5.64 13.38 5.81
N ALA A 72 5.20 12.11 5.77
CA ALA A 72 5.45 11.16 6.85
C ALA A 72 6.93 10.79 6.98
N LEU A 73 7.66 10.72 5.85
CA LEU A 73 9.05 10.32 5.78
C LEU A 73 10.02 11.50 5.92
N ASN A 74 9.53 12.73 5.93
CA ASN A 74 10.37 13.90 6.09
C ASN A 74 11.15 13.84 7.42
N GLY A 75 12.48 13.91 7.33
CA GLY A 75 13.39 13.81 8.48
C GLY A 75 13.64 12.37 8.97
N ALA A 76 13.08 11.36 8.31
CA ALA A 76 13.37 9.95 8.64
C ALA A 76 14.74 9.53 8.08
N ALA A 77 15.47 8.71 8.86
CA ALA A 77 16.74 8.11 8.40
C ALA A 77 16.51 6.86 7.53
N ALA A 78 15.44 6.13 7.79
CA ALA A 78 15.08 4.92 7.06
C ALA A 78 13.55 4.70 7.06
N TRP A 79 13.09 3.93 6.10
CA TRP A 79 11.70 3.50 5.97
C TRP A 79 11.59 1.98 5.96
N VAL A 80 10.92 1.42 6.93
CA VAL A 80 10.65 -0.02 7.01
C VAL A 80 9.33 -0.33 6.32
N THR A 81 9.32 -1.30 5.40
CA THR A 81 8.11 -1.74 4.68
C THR A 81 7.90 -3.24 4.74
N GLY A 82 6.67 -3.69 4.51
CA GLY A 82 6.29 -5.11 4.43
C GLY A 82 6.31 -5.67 3.01
N LEU A 83 7.20 -5.19 2.13
CA LEU A 83 7.31 -5.73 0.77
C LEU A 83 7.90 -7.15 0.79
N ARG A 84 7.29 -8.04 0.01
CA ARG A 84 7.76 -9.41 -0.21
C ARG A 84 7.88 -9.69 -1.71
N ARG A 85 8.84 -10.54 -2.10
CA ARG A 85 9.08 -10.92 -3.50
C ARG A 85 7.87 -11.62 -4.12
N GLU A 86 7.20 -12.48 -3.35
CA GLU A 86 6.03 -13.24 -3.80
C GLU A 86 4.75 -12.42 -4.03
N GLN A 87 4.71 -11.15 -3.64
CA GLN A 87 3.49 -10.33 -3.77
C GLN A 87 3.09 -10.02 -5.21
N SER A 88 4.04 -9.99 -6.14
CA SER A 88 3.81 -9.82 -7.58
C SER A 88 5.11 -10.02 -8.37
N GLN A 89 5.00 -10.29 -9.66
CA GLN A 89 6.17 -10.35 -10.56
C GLN A 89 7.01 -9.07 -10.52
N GLY A 90 6.36 -7.91 -10.46
CA GLY A 90 7.05 -6.62 -10.34
C GLY A 90 7.88 -6.44 -9.06
N ARG A 91 7.70 -7.33 -8.06
CA ARG A 91 8.41 -7.32 -6.78
C ARG A 91 9.45 -8.43 -6.64
N ALA A 92 9.63 -9.29 -7.63
CA ALA A 92 10.55 -10.43 -7.59
C ALA A 92 12.00 -10.06 -7.18
N HIS A 93 12.41 -8.83 -7.45
CA HIS A 93 13.75 -8.31 -7.16
C HIS A 93 13.80 -7.37 -5.94
N VAL A 94 12.84 -7.45 -5.03
CA VAL A 94 12.88 -6.64 -3.80
C VAL A 94 14.06 -7.10 -2.91
N HIS A 95 14.94 -6.16 -2.59
CA HIS A 95 16.08 -6.36 -1.69
C HIS A 95 15.69 -6.06 -0.24
N PHE A 96 16.43 -6.62 0.72
CA PHE A 96 16.25 -6.32 2.15
C PHE A 96 16.51 -4.85 2.47
N ALA A 97 17.50 -4.25 1.82
CA ALA A 97 17.83 -2.85 1.96
C ALA A 97 18.12 -2.25 0.59
N THR A 98 17.60 -1.04 0.34
CA THR A 98 17.86 -0.27 -0.88
C THR A 98 17.87 1.21 -0.53
N TYR A 99 18.64 1.99 -1.29
CA TYR A 99 18.50 3.44 -1.26
C TYR A 99 17.29 3.84 -2.11
N ASP A 100 16.42 4.65 -1.55
CA ASP A 100 15.28 5.25 -2.27
C ASP A 100 15.66 6.70 -2.66
N PRO A 101 15.98 6.96 -3.94
CA PRO A 101 16.43 8.28 -4.37
C PRO A 101 15.31 9.33 -4.32
N ALA A 102 14.05 8.92 -4.44
CA ALA A 102 12.91 9.83 -4.35
C ALA A 102 12.72 10.35 -2.93
N GLN A 103 12.93 9.50 -1.94
CA GLN A 103 12.80 9.83 -0.51
C GLN A 103 14.15 10.21 0.13
N LYS A 104 15.27 9.99 -0.56
CA LYS A 104 16.66 10.23 -0.08
C LYS A 104 16.97 9.51 1.25
N LEU A 105 16.48 8.30 1.42
CA LEU A 105 16.65 7.49 2.62
C LEU A 105 16.85 6.00 2.30
N ILE A 106 17.21 5.24 3.32
CA ILE A 106 17.31 3.78 3.21
C ILE A 106 15.92 3.17 3.38
N LYS A 107 15.51 2.35 2.41
CA LYS A 107 14.30 1.55 2.49
C LYS A 107 14.65 0.13 2.90
N LEU A 108 14.03 -0.35 3.97
CA LEU A 108 14.24 -1.66 4.56
C LEU A 108 13.00 -2.54 4.36
N ASN A 109 13.20 -3.76 3.88
CA ASN A 109 12.14 -4.75 3.66
C ASN A 109 12.49 -6.05 4.42
N PRO A 110 12.31 -6.09 5.74
CA PRO A 110 12.81 -7.20 6.58
C PRO A 110 12.22 -8.57 6.23
N ILE A 111 11.05 -8.59 5.61
CA ILE A 111 10.33 -9.82 5.22
C ILE A 111 10.36 -10.06 3.71
N ALA A 112 11.35 -9.50 3.00
CA ALA A 112 11.42 -9.55 1.53
C ALA A 112 11.39 -10.97 0.95
N ASP A 113 11.97 -11.95 1.64
CA ASP A 113 12.06 -13.35 1.23
C ASP A 113 11.00 -14.27 1.87
N TRP A 114 10.11 -13.72 2.71
CA TRP A 114 9.08 -14.54 3.33
C TRP A 114 8.07 -15.05 2.28
N SER A 115 7.79 -16.35 2.34
CA SER A 115 6.67 -16.94 1.60
C SER A 115 5.33 -16.51 2.21
N LEU A 116 4.25 -16.68 1.45
CA LEU A 116 2.92 -16.47 2.00
C LEU A 116 2.65 -17.40 3.18
N ALA A 117 3.03 -18.67 3.08
CA ALA A 117 2.88 -19.65 4.16
C ALA A 117 3.65 -19.24 5.42
N THR A 118 4.90 -18.78 5.28
CA THR A 118 5.68 -18.25 6.41
C THR A 118 5.00 -17.06 7.07
N LEU A 119 4.44 -16.16 6.28
CA LEU A 119 3.72 -15.01 6.80
C LEU A 119 2.45 -15.42 7.56
N GLU A 120 1.66 -16.34 7.00
CA GLU A 120 0.41 -16.82 7.61
C GLU A 120 0.69 -17.55 8.92
N ASP A 121 1.71 -18.42 8.96
CA ASP A 121 2.13 -19.11 10.19
C ASP A 121 2.58 -18.12 11.28
N TYR A 122 3.39 -17.12 10.89
CA TYR A 122 3.84 -16.09 11.83
C TYR A 122 2.66 -15.26 12.37
N VAL A 123 1.71 -14.89 11.50
CA VAL A 123 0.50 -14.15 11.88
C VAL A 123 -0.35 -14.96 12.86
N ALA A 124 -0.57 -16.24 12.58
CA ALA A 124 -1.35 -17.13 13.43
C ALA A 124 -0.69 -17.34 14.80
N THR A 125 0.61 -17.71 14.79
CA THR A 125 1.39 -17.97 16.01
C THR A 125 1.42 -16.75 16.94
N ASN A 126 1.57 -15.55 16.38
CA ASN A 126 1.66 -14.31 17.14
C ASN A 126 0.31 -13.61 17.32
N LYS A 127 -0.78 -14.20 16.82
CA LYS A 127 -2.15 -13.64 16.88
C LYS A 127 -2.20 -12.20 16.37
N ILE A 128 -1.51 -11.90 15.26
CA ILE A 128 -1.44 -10.55 14.70
C ILE A 128 -2.81 -10.14 14.15
N PRO A 129 -3.31 -8.92 14.41
CA PRO A 129 -4.54 -8.43 13.81
C PRO A 129 -4.45 -8.47 12.28
N VAL A 130 -5.47 -9.04 11.64
CA VAL A 130 -5.55 -9.22 10.19
C VAL A 130 -6.83 -8.59 9.67
N ASN A 131 -6.74 -7.93 8.53
CA ASN A 131 -7.91 -7.35 7.89
C ASN A 131 -8.92 -8.44 7.50
N ALA A 132 -10.15 -8.32 8.00
CA ALA A 132 -11.22 -9.30 7.78
C ALA A 132 -11.57 -9.52 6.30
N LEU A 133 -11.21 -8.59 5.41
CA LEU A 133 -11.41 -8.75 3.97
C LEU A 133 -10.57 -9.89 3.38
N HIS A 134 -9.44 -10.27 3.99
CA HIS A 134 -8.66 -11.41 3.50
C HIS A 134 -9.51 -12.70 3.48
N ALA A 135 -10.31 -12.93 4.52
CA ALA A 135 -11.23 -14.07 4.58
C ALA A 135 -12.41 -13.96 3.58
N LYS A 136 -12.63 -12.77 3.01
CA LYS A 136 -13.69 -12.49 2.02
C LYS A 136 -13.15 -12.48 0.57
N GLY A 137 -11.95 -13.03 0.33
CA GLY A 137 -11.35 -13.12 -1.00
C GLY A 137 -10.66 -11.85 -1.49
N PHE A 138 -10.17 -10.99 -0.59
CA PHE A 138 -9.38 -9.82 -0.93
C PHE A 138 -7.90 -10.03 -0.55
N PRO A 139 -7.10 -10.73 -1.34
CA PRO A 139 -5.70 -10.99 -0.97
C PRO A 139 -4.82 -9.73 -0.99
N SER A 140 -5.19 -8.73 -1.80
CA SER A 140 -4.50 -7.43 -1.89
C SER A 140 -5.49 -6.30 -1.70
N ILE A 141 -5.36 -5.55 -0.61
CA ILE A 141 -6.29 -4.49 -0.21
C ILE A 141 -5.67 -3.11 -0.48
N GLY A 142 -6.49 -2.18 -0.96
CA GLY A 142 -6.15 -0.76 -1.11
C GLY A 142 -7.37 0.12 -0.87
N CYS A 143 -7.49 1.24 -1.57
CA CYS A 143 -8.72 2.04 -1.51
C CYS A 143 -9.92 1.19 -1.95
N GLN A 144 -11.04 1.33 -1.25
CA GLN A 144 -12.27 0.60 -1.52
C GLN A 144 -12.71 0.70 -2.99
N PRO A 145 -12.80 1.87 -3.63
CA PRO A 145 -13.23 1.97 -5.03
C PRO A 145 -12.19 1.44 -6.03
N CYS A 146 -11.00 1.05 -5.58
CA CYS A 146 -9.90 0.52 -6.40
C CYS A 146 -9.60 -0.96 -6.10
N THR A 147 -10.46 -1.64 -5.36
CA THR A 147 -10.20 -3.02 -4.91
C THR A 147 -11.49 -3.83 -4.95
N ARG A 148 -11.41 -5.03 -5.56
CA ARG A 148 -12.45 -6.05 -5.47
C ARG A 148 -11.89 -7.37 -4.94
N ALA A 149 -12.76 -8.26 -4.53
CA ALA A 149 -12.40 -9.65 -4.30
C ALA A 149 -11.89 -10.29 -5.61
N VAL A 150 -11.05 -11.31 -5.49
CA VAL A 150 -10.58 -12.12 -6.61
C VAL A 150 -11.31 -13.46 -6.64
N ALA A 151 -11.56 -14.00 -7.84
CA ALA A 151 -12.10 -15.32 -8.01
C ALA A 151 -10.99 -16.38 -7.81
N PRO A 152 -11.36 -17.64 -7.48
CA PRO A 152 -10.39 -18.72 -7.43
C PRO A 152 -9.61 -18.85 -8.75
N GLY A 153 -8.27 -18.90 -8.65
CA GLY A 153 -7.37 -18.99 -9.80
C GLY A 153 -6.97 -17.65 -10.45
N GLU A 154 -7.55 -16.54 -10.04
CA GLU A 154 -7.06 -15.22 -10.45
C GLU A 154 -5.73 -14.86 -9.75
N ASP A 155 -4.92 -14.01 -10.40
CA ASP A 155 -3.71 -13.47 -9.80
C ASP A 155 -4.00 -12.76 -8.47
N PHE A 156 -3.06 -12.84 -7.52
CA PHE A 156 -3.14 -12.24 -6.19
C PHE A 156 -3.52 -10.75 -6.22
N ARG A 157 -3.15 -10.01 -7.26
CA ARG A 157 -3.45 -8.59 -7.42
C ARG A 157 -4.50 -8.29 -8.48
N ALA A 158 -5.16 -9.30 -9.06
CA ALA A 158 -6.20 -9.10 -10.08
C ALA A 158 -7.33 -8.18 -9.60
N GLY A 159 -7.64 -8.18 -8.31
CA GLY A 159 -8.62 -7.29 -7.69
C GLY A 159 -8.22 -5.82 -7.63
N ARG A 160 -6.94 -5.46 -7.87
CA ARG A 160 -6.44 -4.08 -7.83
C ARG A 160 -6.58 -3.42 -9.20
N TRP A 161 -7.27 -2.26 -9.26
CA TRP A 161 -7.52 -1.54 -10.51
C TRP A 161 -7.96 -2.49 -11.63
N TRP A 162 -8.95 -3.33 -11.36
CA TRP A 162 -9.40 -4.42 -12.23
C TRP A 162 -9.88 -3.97 -13.61
N TRP A 163 -10.16 -2.68 -13.77
CA TRP A 163 -10.55 -2.07 -15.05
C TRP A 163 -9.35 -1.70 -15.94
N GLU A 164 -8.12 -1.74 -15.40
CA GLU A 164 -6.91 -1.46 -16.18
C GLU A 164 -6.40 -2.74 -16.85
N GLN A 165 -5.92 -2.59 -18.08
CA GLN A 165 -5.22 -3.64 -18.79
C GLN A 165 -3.70 -3.48 -18.59
N GLY A 166 -2.96 -4.62 -18.52
CA GLY A 166 -1.50 -4.64 -18.36
C GLY A 166 -1.02 -4.89 -16.92
N ASP A 167 0.27 -5.17 -16.80
CA ASP A 167 0.89 -5.70 -15.56
C ASP A 167 1.43 -4.63 -14.62
N ALA A 168 1.47 -3.37 -15.03
CA ALA A 168 2.06 -2.26 -14.27
C ALA A 168 1.11 -1.66 -13.22
N LYS A 169 0.38 -2.50 -12.48
CA LYS A 169 -0.62 -2.08 -11.49
C LYS A 169 0.03 -1.70 -10.16
N GLU A 170 0.74 -0.56 -10.13
CA GLU A 170 1.33 0.01 -8.92
C GLU A 170 0.89 1.46 -8.69
N CYS A 171 0.86 1.89 -7.43
CA CYS A 171 0.34 3.20 -7.03
C CYS A 171 1.41 4.29 -6.87
N GLY A 172 2.67 3.99 -7.19
CA GLY A 172 3.78 4.94 -7.04
C GLY A 172 4.36 5.05 -5.63
N LEU A 173 3.78 4.41 -4.60
CA LEU A 173 4.37 4.39 -3.25
C LEU A 173 5.73 3.69 -3.20
N HIS A 174 5.91 2.71 -4.07
CA HIS A 174 7.11 1.90 -4.15
C HIS A 174 7.72 2.07 -5.54
N SER A 175 8.26 3.27 -5.83
CA SER A 175 9.09 3.50 -7.01
C SER A 175 10.21 2.44 -7.08
N ARG A 176 10.59 2.04 -8.30
CA ARG A 176 11.68 1.05 -8.48
C ARG A 176 12.97 1.65 -7.93
N PRO A 177 13.54 1.10 -6.85
CA PRO A 177 14.78 1.62 -6.31
C PRO A 177 15.94 1.25 -7.22
N THR A 178 16.93 2.13 -7.32
CA THR A 178 18.22 1.78 -7.90
C THR A 178 18.96 0.85 -6.91
N ALA A 179 19.42 -0.30 -7.38
CA ALA A 179 20.19 -1.21 -6.55
C ALA A 179 21.43 -0.46 -6.01
N ILE A 180 21.70 -0.62 -4.71
CA ILE A 180 22.99 -0.21 -4.16
C ILE A 180 23.98 -1.29 -4.65
N THR A 181 24.77 -0.98 -5.64
CA THR A 181 25.96 -1.78 -5.97
C THR A 181 26.99 -1.49 -4.89
N ALA A 182 27.33 -2.53 -4.11
CA ALA A 182 28.42 -2.49 -3.16
C ALA A 182 29.78 -2.38 -3.88
#